data_66563dd2110110861e91c22e17dcd026
#
_entry.id   66563dd2110110861e91c22e17dcd026
#
_cell.length_a   1.000
_cell.length_b   1.000
_cell.length_c   1.000
_cell.angle_alpha   90.00
_cell.angle_beta   90.00
_cell.angle_gamma   90.00
#
_symmetry.space_group_name_H-M   'P 1'
#
loop_
_entity.id
_entity.type
_entity.pdbx_description
1 polymer ?
#
loop_
_entity_poly.entity_id
_entity_poly.type
_entity_poly.pdbx_seq_one_letter_code
_entity_poly.pdbx_strand_id
1 'polypeptide(L)'
;MQRLSSLDVYRGIVMFLVGMRLMELDEVALSFPDSAIWRFIGFHSSHVAWVGCSLNDLIHPSFAFLTGAALVFSVSSRVNKGQSKRSLTLHALWRAVALIFIGIYIRSLDRDMTNWTFDETLTQTGLGYMLVFALAFCGTKTRVLTCVALLVVHWLIFVLYPILPPHADPSAFNVPEDWNLDFTGFFAHWNHNRNAGWAFDLWLLNHFPRLSPYVGYFGGYTTINVLSTIPTMILGLMAGTWLKQIAQPTKHLFIAGAASVAVSFAMHFGGICPIVKHLWTPSWALFSGGCSFLILTALYYIVDVRQCRRWTFPFVAVGMNSLAFYLMRHALEYPLADFLKRHFGIGFFRILGDPFEPALIGACSLLIIWLVVFWMYRRKIFLRL
;
A
#
# COMPACT_ATOMS: atom_id res chain seq x y z
N MET A 1 -23.90 16.34 -5.08
CA MET A 1 -22.67 15.87 -5.76
C MET A 1 -22.82 14.41 -6.10
N GLN A 2 -22.72 14.06 -7.37
CA GLN A 2 -22.75 12.65 -7.78
C GLN A 2 -21.51 11.93 -7.23
N ARG A 3 -21.70 10.77 -6.62
CA ARG A 3 -20.60 9.96 -6.08
C ARG A 3 -19.79 9.39 -7.24
N LEU A 4 -18.47 9.59 -7.23
CA LEU A 4 -17.57 9.03 -8.25
C LEU A 4 -17.38 7.54 -8.00
N SER A 5 -17.95 6.73 -8.91
CA SER A 5 -17.90 5.27 -8.80
C SER A 5 -16.48 4.73 -9.02
N SER A 6 -15.69 5.39 -9.85
CA SER A 6 -14.31 4.97 -10.15
C SER A 6 -13.40 4.89 -8.92
N LEU A 7 -13.53 5.82 -7.96
CA LEU A 7 -12.75 5.76 -6.71
C LEU A 7 -13.14 4.57 -5.84
N ASP A 8 -14.44 4.25 -5.75
CA ASP A 8 -14.90 3.08 -5.00
C ASP A 8 -14.51 1.78 -5.68
N VAL A 9 -14.56 1.74 -7.02
CA VAL A 9 -14.09 0.60 -7.83
C VAL A 9 -12.59 0.40 -7.66
N TYR A 10 -11.80 1.46 -7.77
CA TYR A 10 -10.35 1.36 -7.60
C TYR A 10 -9.98 0.86 -6.21
N ARG A 11 -10.61 1.40 -5.18
CA ARG A 11 -10.41 0.92 -3.80
C ARG A 11 -10.79 -0.55 -3.66
N GLY A 12 -11.90 -0.96 -4.29
CA GLY A 12 -12.34 -2.36 -4.30
C GLY A 12 -11.36 -3.28 -5.01
N ILE A 13 -10.81 -2.88 -6.16
CA ILE A 13 -9.77 -3.64 -6.87
C ILE A 13 -8.53 -3.82 -6.00
N VAL A 14 -8.04 -2.74 -5.38
CA VAL A 14 -6.88 -2.78 -4.48
C VAL A 14 -7.14 -3.75 -3.31
N MET A 15 -8.31 -3.67 -2.68
CA MET A 15 -8.67 -4.59 -1.60
C MET A 15 -8.83 -6.03 -2.07
N PHE A 16 -9.31 -6.24 -3.29
CA PHE A 16 -9.41 -7.57 -3.87
C PHE A 16 -8.04 -8.18 -4.10
N LEU A 17 -7.06 -7.39 -4.57
CA LEU A 17 -5.67 -7.81 -4.69
C LEU A 17 -5.06 -8.19 -3.32
N VAL A 18 -5.37 -7.42 -2.25
CA VAL A 18 -5.01 -7.81 -0.87
C VAL A 18 -5.60 -9.18 -0.51
N GLY A 19 -6.86 -9.41 -0.85
CA GLY A 19 -7.53 -10.69 -0.60
C GLY A 19 -6.97 -11.85 -1.41
N MET A 20 -6.52 -11.62 -2.64
CA MET A 20 -5.90 -12.66 -3.48
C MET A 20 -4.62 -13.26 -2.89
N ARG A 21 -3.96 -12.56 -1.97
CA ARG A 21 -2.81 -13.10 -1.22
C ARG A 21 -3.17 -14.36 -0.40
N LEU A 22 -4.43 -14.52 -0.02
CA LEU A 22 -4.91 -15.75 0.65
C LEU A 22 -4.79 -16.99 -0.25
N MET A 23 -4.72 -16.81 -1.57
CA MET A 23 -4.64 -17.92 -2.53
C MET A 23 -3.21 -18.44 -2.72
N GLU A 24 -2.19 -17.78 -2.18
CA GLU A 24 -0.78 -18.21 -2.24
C GLU A 24 -0.36 -18.65 -3.67
N LEU A 25 -0.76 -17.87 -4.69
CA LEU A 25 -0.52 -18.22 -6.09
C LEU A 25 0.97 -18.23 -6.46
N ASP A 26 1.80 -17.54 -5.72
CA ASP A 26 3.26 -17.61 -5.78
C ASP A 26 3.78 -19.01 -5.38
N GLU A 27 3.24 -19.61 -4.31
CA GLU A 27 3.56 -20.98 -3.91
C GLU A 27 3.10 -22.01 -4.96
N VAL A 28 1.88 -21.84 -5.49
CA VAL A 28 1.39 -22.70 -6.58
C VAL A 28 2.33 -22.64 -7.79
N ALA A 29 2.82 -21.43 -8.12
CA ALA A 29 3.70 -21.22 -9.27
C ALA A 29 5.03 -21.98 -9.16
N LEU A 30 5.55 -22.21 -7.94
CA LEU A 30 6.77 -23.00 -7.70
C LEU A 30 6.65 -24.45 -8.18
N SER A 31 5.43 -24.98 -8.22
CA SER A 31 5.17 -26.34 -8.72
C SER A 31 5.17 -26.43 -10.26
N PHE A 32 5.20 -25.29 -10.96
CA PHE A 32 5.15 -25.22 -12.42
C PHE A 32 6.25 -24.31 -13.00
N PRO A 33 7.54 -24.57 -12.72
CA PRO A 33 8.66 -23.68 -13.07
C PRO A 33 8.82 -23.47 -14.57
N ASP A 34 8.44 -24.45 -15.40
CA ASP A 34 8.57 -24.40 -16.85
C ASP A 34 7.41 -23.65 -17.53
N SER A 35 6.32 -23.37 -16.82
CA SER A 35 5.17 -22.65 -17.36
C SER A 35 5.36 -21.14 -17.33
N ALA A 36 5.39 -20.50 -18.51
CA ALA A 36 5.46 -19.03 -18.61
C ALA A 36 4.27 -18.34 -17.94
N ILE A 37 3.08 -18.96 -17.98
CA ILE A 37 1.87 -18.43 -17.35
C ILE A 37 2.03 -18.42 -15.82
N TRP A 38 2.49 -19.54 -15.23
CA TRP A 38 2.66 -19.64 -13.80
C TRP A 38 3.81 -18.76 -13.29
N ARG A 39 4.91 -18.63 -14.04
CA ARG A 39 5.96 -17.66 -13.73
C ARG A 39 5.42 -16.23 -13.70
N PHE A 40 4.59 -15.85 -14.66
CA PHE A 40 3.95 -14.54 -14.70
C PHE A 40 3.00 -14.35 -13.49
N ILE A 41 2.14 -15.33 -13.19
CA ILE A 41 1.22 -15.28 -12.05
C ILE A 41 2.01 -15.19 -10.75
N GLY A 42 3.01 -16.06 -10.53
CA GLY A 42 3.85 -16.07 -9.33
C GLY A 42 4.55 -14.73 -9.12
N PHE A 43 5.19 -14.17 -10.17
CA PHE A 43 5.83 -12.86 -10.09
C PHE A 43 4.87 -11.74 -9.68
N HIS A 44 3.65 -11.73 -10.23
CA HIS A 44 2.68 -10.68 -9.92
C HIS A 44 1.90 -10.92 -8.62
N SER A 45 1.95 -12.11 -8.04
CA SER A 45 1.35 -12.46 -6.74
C SER A 45 2.32 -12.30 -5.57
N SER A 46 3.63 -12.19 -5.84
CA SER A 46 4.68 -11.94 -4.85
C SER A 46 5.14 -10.48 -4.85
N HIS A 47 5.94 -10.11 -3.86
CA HIS A 47 6.69 -8.86 -3.87
C HIS A 47 8.03 -9.06 -4.58
N VAL A 48 8.50 -8.05 -5.33
CA VAL A 48 9.88 -8.05 -5.83
C VAL A 48 10.85 -8.02 -4.66
N ALA A 49 11.98 -8.70 -4.79
CA ALA A 49 12.94 -8.79 -3.70
C ALA A 49 13.52 -7.42 -3.31
N TRP A 50 13.89 -6.58 -4.29
CA TRP A 50 14.42 -5.24 -4.00
C TRP A 50 14.04 -4.21 -5.08
N VAL A 51 14.60 -4.29 -6.27
CA VAL A 51 14.36 -3.36 -7.39
C VAL A 51 13.24 -3.86 -8.28
N GLY A 52 12.37 -2.96 -8.71
CA GLY A 52 11.32 -3.29 -9.66
C GLY A 52 9.92 -3.12 -9.11
N CYS A 53 8.95 -3.76 -9.76
CA CYS A 53 7.55 -3.65 -9.40
C CYS A 53 6.76 -4.87 -9.90
N SER A 54 6.10 -5.56 -9.00
CA SER A 54 5.02 -6.50 -9.31
C SER A 54 3.65 -5.82 -9.17
N LEU A 55 2.58 -6.48 -9.59
CA LEU A 55 1.22 -5.96 -9.36
C LEU A 55 0.91 -5.85 -7.85
N ASN A 56 1.41 -6.81 -7.07
CA ASN A 56 1.24 -6.82 -5.61
C ASN A 56 1.91 -5.62 -4.93
N ASP A 57 3.00 -5.10 -5.51
CA ASP A 57 3.71 -3.94 -4.97
C ASP A 57 2.92 -2.63 -5.10
N LEU A 58 1.98 -2.54 -6.04
CA LEU A 58 1.15 -1.36 -6.24
C LEU A 58 -0.01 -1.24 -5.23
N ILE A 59 -0.27 -2.26 -4.41
CA ILE A 59 -1.38 -2.26 -3.44
C ILE A 59 -1.23 -1.12 -2.43
N HIS A 60 -0.11 -1.09 -1.71
CA HIS A 60 0.12 -0.09 -0.65
C HIS A 60 0.15 1.35 -1.20
N PRO A 61 0.90 1.69 -2.26
CA PRO A 61 0.87 3.04 -2.81
C PRO A 61 -0.50 3.43 -3.37
N SER A 62 -1.24 2.50 -3.97
CA SER A 62 -2.63 2.78 -4.40
C SER A 62 -3.54 3.12 -3.21
N PHE A 63 -3.37 2.43 -2.07
CA PHE A 63 -4.13 2.73 -0.86
C PHE A 63 -3.79 4.13 -0.31
N ALA A 64 -2.52 4.48 -0.23
CA ALA A 64 -2.05 5.80 0.17
C ALA A 64 -2.58 6.90 -0.77
N PHE A 65 -2.45 6.71 -2.09
CA PHE A 65 -2.98 7.61 -3.11
C PHE A 65 -4.50 7.80 -2.99
N LEU A 66 -5.27 6.71 -2.88
CA LEU A 66 -6.72 6.76 -2.73
C LEU A 66 -7.17 7.42 -1.42
N THR A 67 -6.38 7.31 -0.36
CA THR A 67 -6.65 8.02 0.90
C THR A 67 -6.56 9.53 0.69
N GLY A 68 -5.53 10.01 -0.01
CA GLY A 68 -5.40 11.41 -0.40
C GLY A 68 -6.55 11.88 -1.30
N ALA A 69 -6.90 11.10 -2.32
CA ALA A 69 -7.98 11.43 -3.24
C ALA A 69 -9.34 11.50 -2.53
N ALA A 70 -9.65 10.55 -1.67
CA ALA A 70 -10.91 10.49 -0.93
C ALA A 70 -11.05 11.63 0.10
N LEU A 71 -9.93 12.11 0.65
CA LEU A 71 -9.91 13.19 1.64
C LEU A 71 -10.58 14.47 1.12
N VAL A 72 -10.39 14.81 -0.16
CA VAL A 72 -11.01 15.98 -0.81
C VAL A 72 -12.54 15.93 -0.71
N PHE A 73 -13.11 14.75 -0.98
CA PHE A 73 -14.56 14.55 -0.95
C PHE A 73 -15.10 14.52 0.48
N SER A 74 -14.36 13.87 1.39
CA SER A 74 -14.71 13.80 2.81
C SER A 74 -14.76 15.19 3.45
N VAL A 75 -13.68 15.97 3.32
CA VAL A 75 -13.58 17.33 3.86
C VAL A 75 -14.68 18.21 3.27
N SER A 76 -14.84 18.20 1.94
CA SER A 76 -15.84 19.00 1.26
C SER A 76 -17.28 18.68 1.70
N SER A 77 -17.60 17.40 1.84
CA SER A 77 -18.93 16.95 2.31
C SER A 77 -19.24 17.46 3.72
N ARG A 78 -18.23 17.46 4.61
CA ARG A 78 -18.38 17.91 6.00
C ARG A 78 -18.46 19.43 6.11
N VAL A 79 -17.66 20.16 5.32
CA VAL A 79 -17.73 21.63 5.23
C VAL A 79 -19.11 22.04 4.73
N ASN A 80 -19.64 21.40 3.70
CA ASN A 80 -20.99 21.67 3.17
C ASN A 80 -22.12 21.37 4.18
N LYS A 81 -21.85 20.51 5.17
CA LYS A 81 -22.76 20.25 6.30
C LYS A 81 -22.58 21.24 7.46
N GLY A 82 -21.77 22.27 7.30
CA GLY A 82 -21.57 23.30 8.31
C GLY A 82 -20.67 22.88 9.49
N GLN A 83 -19.91 21.78 9.36
CA GLN A 83 -19.00 21.37 10.44
C GLN A 83 -17.88 22.39 10.65
N SER A 84 -17.60 22.72 11.92
CA SER A 84 -16.54 23.66 12.27
C SER A 84 -15.14 23.09 11.96
N LYS A 85 -14.15 23.98 11.75
CA LYS A 85 -12.76 23.58 11.55
C LYS A 85 -12.24 22.72 12.68
N ARG A 86 -12.59 23.01 13.94
CA ARG A 86 -12.21 22.23 15.11
C ARG A 86 -12.75 20.79 15.01
N SER A 87 -14.03 20.61 14.67
CA SER A 87 -14.64 19.30 14.50
C SER A 87 -13.96 18.49 13.38
N LEU A 88 -13.63 19.15 12.25
CA LEU A 88 -12.89 18.52 11.15
C LEU A 88 -11.50 18.05 11.59
N THR A 89 -10.76 18.91 12.31
CA THR A 89 -9.41 18.58 12.81
C THR A 89 -9.44 17.44 13.82
N LEU A 90 -10.36 17.46 14.77
CA LEU A 90 -10.50 16.38 15.76
C LEU A 90 -10.85 15.05 15.09
N HIS A 91 -11.73 15.05 14.10
CA HIS A 91 -12.05 13.85 13.35
C HIS A 91 -10.85 13.35 12.52
N ALA A 92 -10.08 14.25 11.91
CA ALA A 92 -8.86 13.89 11.18
C ALA A 92 -7.80 13.28 12.12
N LEU A 93 -7.63 13.87 13.31
CA LEU A 93 -6.73 13.36 14.34
C LEU A 93 -7.16 11.98 14.83
N TRP A 94 -8.45 11.80 15.17
CA TRP A 94 -9.00 10.50 15.55
C TRP A 94 -8.73 9.44 14.47
N ARG A 95 -8.97 9.78 13.21
CA ARG A 95 -8.70 8.88 12.08
C ARG A 95 -7.22 8.53 11.97
N ALA A 96 -6.33 9.51 12.10
CA ALA A 96 -4.88 9.29 12.08
C ALA A 96 -4.45 8.32 13.17
N VAL A 97 -4.87 8.58 14.40
CA VAL A 97 -4.56 7.73 15.57
C VAL A 97 -5.13 6.32 15.41
N ALA A 98 -6.41 6.22 15.01
CA ALA A 98 -7.04 4.91 14.80
C ALA A 98 -6.31 4.09 13.73
N LEU A 99 -5.89 4.69 12.60
CA LEU A 99 -5.14 4.01 11.56
C LEU A 99 -3.79 3.49 12.08
N ILE A 100 -3.06 4.29 12.88
CA ILE A 100 -1.78 3.89 13.48
C ILE A 100 -1.98 2.66 14.36
N PHE A 101 -2.93 2.71 15.29
CA PHE A 101 -3.17 1.59 16.22
C PHE A 101 -3.72 0.34 15.54
N ILE A 102 -4.54 0.49 14.50
CA ILE A 102 -5.02 -0.65 13.71
C ILE A 102 -3.85 -1.33 12.99
N GLY A 103 -2.91 -0.56 12.42
CA GLY A 103 -1.72 -1.14 11.77
C GLY A 103 -0.81 -1.86 12.77
N ILE A 104 -0.57 -1.28 13.96
CA ILE A 104 0.17 -1.94 15.05
C ILE A 104 -0.56 -3.23 15.49
N TYR A 105 -1.89 -3.19 15.63
CA TYR A 105 -2.70 -4.36 15.95
C TYR A 105 -2.53 -5.48 14.91
N ILE A 106 -2.61 -5.16 13.62
CA ILE A 106 -2.42 -6.14 12.54
C ILE A 106 -1.04 -6.79 12.60
N ARG A 107 0.01 -6.00 12.85
CA ARG A 107 1.38 -6.52 12.99
C ARG A 107 1.61 -7.32 14.27
N SER A 108 0.64 -7.30 15.18
CA SER A 108 0.71 -7.99 16.47
C SER A 108 -0.15 -9.26 16.53
N LEU A 109 -0.97 -9.56 15.49
CA LEU A 109 -1.94 -10.67 15.51
C LEU A 109 -1.32 -12.04 15.81
N ASP A 110 -0.11 -12.30 15.27
CA ASP A 110 0.59 -13.59 15.42
C ASP A 110 1.84 -13.46 16.32
N ARG A 111 1.77 -12.57 17.34
CA ARG A 111 2.88 -12.30 18.24
C ARG A 111 2.44 -12.46 19.70
N ASP A 112 3.37 -12.91 20.54
CA ASP A 112 3.15 -13.08 21.98
C ASP A 112 3.02 -11.75 22.74
N MET A 113 3.41 -10.63 22.11
CA MET A 113 3.23 -9.28 22.64
C MET A 113 3.00 -8.27 21.53
N THR A 114 2.60 -7.04 21.89
CA THR A 114 2.43 -5.94 20.94
C THR A 114 3.72 -5.71 20.14
N ASN A 115 3.63 -5.86 18.83
CA ASN A 115 4.74 -5.59 17.93
C ASN A 115 4.72 -4.12 17.51
N TRP A 116 5.46 -3.31 18.25
CA TRP A 116 5.62 -1.89 17.97
C TRP A 116 6.47 -1.72 16.71
N THR A 117 5.79 -1.52 15.58
CA THR A 117 6.40 -1.22 14.28
C THR A 117 5.52 -0.23 13.51
N PHE A 118 6.14 0.58 12.65
CA PHE A 118 5.46 1.68 11.97
C PHE A 118 5.58 1.60 10.44
N ASP A 119 5.95 0.45 9.92
CA ASP A 119 6.13 0.18 8.48
C ASP A 119 4.85 -0.29 7.77
N GLU A 120 3.80 -0.61 8.53
CA GLU A 120 2.53 -1.13 8.01
C GLU A 120 1.74 -0.05 7.26
N THR A 121 0.96 -0.46 6.24
CA THR A 121 0.19 0.41 5.32
C THR A 121 -0.71 1.42 6.02
N LEU A 122 -1.51 0.97 7.02
CA LEU A 122 -2.43 1.84 7.74
C LEU A 122 -1.66 2.77 8.68
N THR A 123 -0.61 2.26 9.32
CA THR A 123 0.27 3.05 10.21
C THR A 123 0.95 4.17 9.43
N GLN A 124 1.57 3.87 8.28
CA GLN A 124 2.21 4.86 7.41
C GLN A 124 1.20 5.91 6.93
N THR A 125 -0.01 5.46 6.53
CA THR A 125 -1.10 6.35 6.13
C THR A 125 -1.55 7.23 7.30
N GLY A 126 -1.68 6.67 8.50
CA GLY A 126 -2.07 7.39 9.70
C GLY A 126 -1.06 8.47 10.11
N LEU A 127 0.23 8.13 10.10
CA LEU A 127 1.33 9.07 10.40
C LEU A 127 1.33 10.27 9.44
N GLY A 128 1.07 10.04 8.14
CA GLY A 128 1.01 11.11 7.13
C GLY A 128 -0.32 11.87 7.10
N TYR A 129 -1.38 11.34 7.70
CA TYR A 129 -2.75 11.82 7.47
C TYR A 129 -2.96 13.28 7.86
N MET A 130 -2.43 13.72 9.01
CA MET A 130 -2.64 15.09 9.51
C MET A 130 -2.00 16.14 8.60
N LEU A 131 -0.81 15.88 8.06
CA LEU A 131 -0.16 16.78 7.11
C LEU A 131 -0.96 16.87 5.80
N VAL A 132 -1.40 15.74 5.26
CA VAL A 132 -2.22 15.72 4.04
C VAL A 132 -3.59 16.39 4.26
N PHE A 133 -4.18 16.23 5.46
CA PHE A 133 -5.39 16.95 5.85
C PHE A 133 -5.18 18.47 5.87
N ALA A 134 -4.09 18.96 6.45
CA ALA A 134 -3.75 20.38 6.42
C ALA A 134 -3.58 20.90 4.98
N LEU A 135 -2.89 20.12 4.14
CA LEU A 135 -2.68 20.44 2.72
C LEU A 135 -3.98 20.43 1.90
N ALA A 136 -5.05 19.77 2.36
CA ALA A 136 -6.35 19.84 1.69
C ALA A 136 -6.91 21.26 1.62
N PHE A 137 -6.54 22.13 2.55
CA PHE A 137 -6.93 23.55 2.59
C PHE A 137 -5.94 24.48 1.89
N CYS A 138 -4.81 23.97 1.41
CA CYS A 138 -3.77 24.76 0.74
C CYS A 138 -3.94 24.73 -0.78
N GLY A 139 -3.32 25.71 -1.45
CA GLY A 139 -3.27 25.80 -2.91
C GLY A 139 -2.34 24.75 -3.53
N THR A 140 -2.46 24.57 -4.85
CA THR A 140 -1.66 23.60 -5.62
C THR A 140 -0.15 23.83 -5.48
N LYS A 141 0.31 25.09 -5.47
CA LYS A 141 1.74 25.41 -5.30
C LYS A 141 2.29 24.87 -3.99
N THR A 142 1.59 25.08 -2.87
CA THR A 142 2.00 24.56 -1.55
C THR A 142 2.07 23.04 -1.55
N ARG A 143 1.07 22.37 -2.13
CA ARG A 143 1.06 20.90 -2.23
C ARG A 143 2.25 20.36 -3.02
N VAL A 144 2.54 20.96 -4.18
CA VAL A 144 3.69 20.57 -5.02
C VAL A 144 5.00 20.83 -4.29
N LEU A 145 5.19 22.02 -3.69
CA LEU A 145 6.39 22.34 -2.94
C LEU A 145 6.62 21.40 -1.76
N THR A 146 5.56 21.10 -0.99
CA THR A 146 5.65 20.13 0.12
C THR A 146 5.97 18.72 -0.38
N CYS A 147 5.37 18.30 -1.50
CA CYS A 147 5.66 17.01 -2.11
C CYS A 147 7.15 16.90 -2.49
N VAL A 148 7.65 17.88 -3.24
CA VAL A 148 9.06 17.93 -3.67
C VAL A 148 10.00 18.02 -2.46
N ALA A 149 9.71 18.89 -1.49
CA ALA A 149 10.53 19.05 -0.29
C ALA A 149 10.67 17.73 0.50
N LEU A 150 9.57 17.00 0.69
CA LEU A 150 9.60 15.71 1.40
C LEU A 150 10.39 14.64 0.62
N LEU A 151 10.25 14.59 -0.70
CA LEU A 151 11.03 13.67 -1.53
C LEU A 151 12.54 14.00 -1.48
N VAL A 152 12.89 15.29 -1.54
CA VAL A 152 14.29 15.74 -1.43
C VAL A 152 14.83 15.45 -0.03
N VAL A 153 14.10 15.73 1.03
CA VAL A 153 14.51 15.45 2.41
C VAL A 153 14.74 13.94 2.60
N HIS A 154 13.81 13.10 2.12
CA HIS A 154 13.99 11.65 2.18
C HIS A 154 15.26 11.21 1.44
N TRP A 155 15.48 11.70 0.21
CA TRP A 155 16.66 11.39 -0.57
C TRP A 155 17.95 11.83 0.14
N LEU A 156 17.99 13.07 0.69
CA LEU A 156 19.14 13.58 1.42
C LEU A 156 19.46 12.75 2.67
N ILE A 157 18.46 12.29 3.42
CA ILE A 157 18.67 11.44 4.60
C ILE A 157 19.43 10.16 4.22
N PHE A 158 19.08 9.54 3.09
CA PHE A 158 19.78 8.33 2.63
C PHE A 158 21.18 8.64 2.09
N VAL A 159 21.32 9.66 1.27
CA VAL A 159 22.62 10.03 0.65
C VAL A 159 23.64 10.54 1.66
N LEU A 160 23.19 11.24 2.71
CA LEU A 160 24.08 11.75 3.75
C LEU A 160 24.46 10.68 4.79
N TYR A 161 23.77 9.55 4.81
CA TYR A 161 24.12 8.42 5.67
C TYR A 161 25.34 7.68 5.08
N PRO A 162 26.36 7.34 5.91
CA PRO A 162 27.55 6.67 5.42
C PRO A 162 27.23 5.30 4.80
N ILE A 163 27.92 4.99 3.70
CA ILE A 163 27.88 3.64 3.13
C ILE A 163 28.62 2.69 4.07
N LEU A 164 27.94 1.64 4.52
CA LEU A 164 28.55 0.62 5.36
C LEU A 164 29.43 -0.32 4.52
N PRO A 165 30.54 -0.85 5.12
CA PRO A 165 31.45 -1.73 4.39
C PRO A 165 30.75 -2.94 3.80
N PRO A 166 31.11 -3.37 2.57
CA PRO A 166 30.47 -4.52 1.91
C PRO A 166 30.72 -5.87 2.59
N HIS A 167 31.70 -5.96 3.47
CA HIS A 167 32.07 -7.17 4.23
C HIS A 167 31.48 -7.21 5.64
N ALA A 168 30.56 -6.31 5.99
CA ALA A 168 29.83 -6.40 7.24
C ALA A 168 29.01 -7.71 7.27
N ASP A 169 29.06 -8.43 8.39
CA ASP A 169 28.32 -9.68 8.57
C ASP A 169 26.82 -9.51 8.28
N PRO A 170 26.24 -10.17 7.26
CA PRO A 170 24.81 -10.04 6.92
C PRO A 170 23.89 -10.37 8.10
N SER A 171 24.27 -11.31 8.97
CA SER A 171 23.48 -11.73 10.13
C SER A 171 23.32 -10.60 11.15
N ALA A 172 24.28 -9.71 11.28
CA ALA A 172 24.24 -8.54 12.18
C ALA A 172 23.18 -7.51 11.75
N PHE A 173 22.72 -7.56 10.49
CA PHE A 173 21.76 -6.63 9.91
C PHE A 173 20.41 -7.30 9.58
N ASN A 174 20.24 -8.58 9.91
CA ASN A 174 19.09 -9.38 9.51
C ASN A 174 18.83 -9.33 8.00
N VAL A 175 19.90 -9.51 7.22
CA VAL A 175 19.86 -9.66 5.76
C VAL A 175 19.88 -11.16 5.45
N PRO A 176 19.07 -11.66 4.48
CA PRO A 176 19.12 -13.07 4.08
C PRO A 176 20.53 -13.53 3.70
N GLU A 177 20.90 -14.76 4.08
CA GLU A 177 22.26 -15.31 3.79
C GLU A 177 22.52 -15.42 2.29
N ASP A 178 21.49 -15.68 1.49
CA ASP A 178 21.55 -15.78 0.03
C ASP A 178 21.36 -14.44 -0.69
N TRP A 179 21.37 -13.31 0.05
CA TRP A 179 21.17 -11.99 -0.51
C TRP A 179 22.30 -11.57 -1.44
N ASN A 180 21.96 -11.40 -2.71
CA ASN A 180 22.90 -11.03 -3.77
C ASN A 180 22.50 -9.76 -4.54
N LEU A 181 21.57 -8.97 -3.99
CA LEU A 181 20.98 -7.79 -4.64
C LEU A 181 21.55 -6.47 -4.13
N ASP A 182 22.76 -6.49 -3.56
CA ASP A 182 23.41 -5.28 -3.09
C ASP A 182 23.84 -4.38 -4.25
N PHE A 183 23.52 -3.12 -4.09
CA PHE A 183 24.03 -2.09 -4.98
C PHE A 183 25.48 -1.76 -4.67
N THR A 184 26.22 -1.36 -5.70
CA THR A 184 27.56 -0.78 -5.63
C THR A 184 27.54 0.71 -6.00
N GLY A 185 28.59 1.44 -5.71
CA GLY A 185 28.70 2.86 -6.00
C GLY A 185 27.63 3.71 -5.29
N PHE A 186 27.09 4.71 -5.98
CA PHE A 186 26.17 5.66 -5.36
C PHE A 186 24.89 5.01 -4.85
N PHE A 187 24.39 3.96 -5.50
CA PHE A 187 23.18 3.28 -5.06
C PHE A 187 23.36 2.46 -3.78
N ALA A 188 24.58 2.23 -3.29
CA ALA A 188 24.84 1.53 -2.04
C ALA A 188 24.20 2.19 -0.80
N HIS A 189 23.86 3.48 -0.86
CA HIS A 189 23.08 4.16 0.16
C HIS A 189 21.67 3.56 0.40
N TRP A 190 21.17 2.76 -0.55
CA TRP A 190 19.85 2.10 -0.48
C TRP A 190 19.97 0.58 -0.35
N ASN A 191 21.06 0.05 0.16
CA ASN A 191 21.21 -1.38 0.43
C ASN A 191 20.31 -1.85 1.58
N HIS A 192 19.91 -3.12 1.48
CA HIS A 192 19.01 -3.77 2.43
C HIS A 192 19.58 -3.73 3.86
N ASN A 193 18.81 -3.20 4.82
CA ASN A 193 19.17 -3.07 6.24
C ASN A 193 20.57 -2.46 6.53
N ARG A 194 21.15 -1.72 5.58
CA ARG A 194 22.44 -1.01 5.71
C ARG A 194 22.32 0.43 5.22
N ASN A 195 21.23 1.08 5.58
CA ASN A 195 20.85 2.40 5.13
C ASN A 195 20.33 3.27 6.28
N ALA A 196 20.07 4.54 6.01
CA ALA A 196 19.58 5.50 7.00
C ALA A 196 18.25 5.10 7.64
N GLY A 197 17.35 4.47 6.87
CA GLY A 197 16.04 4.02 7.37
C GLY A 197 16.18 2.90 8.41
N TRP A 198 17.06 1.93 8.14
CA TRP A 198 17.42 0.89 9.10
C TRP A 198 18.05 1.46 10.37
N ALA A 199 19.00 2.39 10.24
CA ALA A 199 19.66 3.02 11.40
C ALA A 199 18.68 3.79 12.27
N PHE A 200 17.72 4.50 11.65
CA PHE A 200 16.64 5.17 12.36
C PHE A 200 15.77 4.17 13.13
N ASP A 201 15.36 3.08 12.49
CA ASP A 201 14.53 2.06 13.12
C ASP A 201 15.27 1.29 14.21
N LEU A 202 16.57 1.04 14.04
CA LEU A 202 17.42 0.46 15.08
C LEU A 202 17.40 1.32 16.34
N TRP A 203 17.48 2.65 16.20
CA TRP A 203 17.33 3.59 17.30
C TRP A 203 15.89 3.65 17.82
N LEU A 204 14.90 3.91 16.96
CA LEU A 204 13.52 4.17 17.36
C LEU A 204 12.86 2.93 18.01
N LEU A 205 12.92 1.79 17.31
CA LEU A 205 12.13 0.63 17.68
C LEU A 205 12.65 -0.07 18.93
N ASN A 206 13.92 0.10 19.29
CA ASN A 206 14.48 -0.41 20.56
C ASN A 206 14.07 0.40 21.80
N HIS A 207 13.39 1.54 21.63
CA HIS A 207 12.77 2.24 22.75
C HIS A 207 11.39 1.66 23.16
N PHE A 208 10.82 0.78 22.33
CA PHE A 208 9.55 0.12 22.64
C PHE A 208 9.79 -1.26 23.24
N PRO A 209 8.87 -1.74 24.12
CA PRO A 209 8.96 -3.10 24.67
C PRO A 209 9.01 -4.16 23.58
N ARG A 210 9.99 -5.08 23.68
CA ARG A 210 10.24 -6.17 22.71
C ARG A 210 10.74 -7.42 23.42
N LEU A 211 10.46 -8.60 22.85
CA LEU A 211 11.01 -9.88 23.35
C LEU A 211 12.51 -9.99 23.09
N SER A 212 12.99 -9.44 21.98
CA SER A 212 14.40 -9.38 21.61
C SER A 212 14.72 -8.02 20.97
N PRO A 213 15.98 -7.54 21.11
CA PRO A 213 16.38 -6.30 20.46
C PRO A 213 16.10 -6.32 18.95
N TYR A 214 15.64 -5.20 18.43
CA TYR A 214 15.49 -5.03 16.98
C TYR A 214 16.88 -4.87 16.36
N VAL A 215 17.18 -5.68 15.37
CA VAL A 215 18.43 -5.65 14.59
C VAL A 215 18.18 -5.28 13.12
N GLY A 216 16.97 -5.44 12.64
CA GLY A 216 16.53 -5.14 11.27
C GLY A 216 15.25 -5.90 10.95
N TYR A 217 14.47 -5.37 10.02
CA TYR A 217 13.30 -6.07 9.48
C TYR A 217 13.71 -6.89 8.25
N PHE A 218 13.41 -8.19 8.24
CA PHE A 218 13.78 -9.10 7.16
C PHE A 218 13.28 -8.65 5.78
N GLY A 219 12.13 -7.99 5.71
CA GLY A 219 11.60 -7.39 4.49
C GLY A 219 12.20 -6.04 4.11
N GLY A 220 13.09 -5.44 4.93
CA GLY A 220 13.76 -4.17 4.63
C GLY A 220 12.89 -2.91 4.68
N TYR A 221 11.64 -3.01 5.14
CA TYR A 221 10.77 -1.84 5.32
C TYR A 221 11.18 -1.02 6.53
N THR A 222 11.00 0.31 6.46
CA THR A 222 11.41 1.24 7.51
C THR A 222 10.32 2.25 7.87
N THR A 223 10.36 2.76 9.10
CA THR A 223 9.45 3.80 9.59
C THR A 223 9.58 5.10 8.79
N ILE A 224 10.81 5.43 8.36
CA ILE A 224 11.12 6.68 7.64
C ILE A 224 10.44 6.77 6.26
N ASN A 225 9.92 5.65 5.75
CA ASN A 225 9.13 5.59 4.52
C ASN A 225 7.95 6.57 4.53
N VAL A 226 7.46 6.97 5.72
CA VAL A 226 6.38 7.95 5.87
C VAL A 226 6.68 9.25 5.12
N LEU A 227 7.95 9.69 5.08
CA LEU A 227 8.37 10.91 4.38
C LEU A 227 8.09 10.85 2.87
N SER A 228 8.14 9.65 2.26
CA SER A 228 7.82 9.45 0.84
C SER A 228 6.42 8.87 0.61
N THR A 229 5.78 8.27 1.62
CA THR A 229 4.36 7.88 1.58
C THR A 229 3.46 9.13 1.54
N ILE A 230 3.79 10.18 2.30
CA ILE A 230 3.06 11.45 2.27
C ILE A 230 3.01 12.06 0.87
N PRO A 231 4.11 12.21 0.11
CA PRO A 231 4.09 12.56 -1.32
C PRO A 231 3.09 11.73 -2.14
N THR A 232 3.08 10.41 -1.98
CA THR A 232 2.10 9.55 -2.68
C THR A 232 0.65 9.92 -2.32
N MET A 233 0.37 10.23 -1.04
CA MET A 233 -0.93 10.74 -0.60
C MET A 233 -1.23 12.15 -1.16
N ILE A 234 -0.24 13.03 -1.28
CA ILE A 234 -0.40 14.36 -1.89
C ILE A 234 -0.74 14.26 -3.38
N LEU A 235 -0.11 13.34 -4.12
CA LEU A 235 -0.48 13.05 -5.51
C LEU A 235 -1.95 12.62 -5.61
N GLY A 236 -2.40 11.77 -4.69
CA GLY A 236 -3.81 11.40 -4.57
C GLY A 236 -4.72 12.61 -4.24
N LEU A 237 -4.30 13.48 -3.33
CA LEU A 237 -5.02 14.72 -3.00
C LEU A 237 -5.20 15.63 -4.22
N MET A 238 -4.16 15.72 -5.07
CA MET A 238 -4.22 16.48 -6.33
C MET A 238 -5.21 15.81 -7.30
N ALA A 239 -5.14 14.49 -7.46
CA ALA A 239 -6.08 13.73 -8.29
C ALA A 239 -7.54 13.95 -7.86
N GLY A 240 -7.83 13.82 -6.56
CA GLY A 240 -9.16 14.08 -6.01
C GLY A 240 -9.64 15.51 -6.22
N THR A 241 -8.73 16.48 -6.14
CA THR A 241 -9.02 17.90 -6.42
C THR A 241 -9.41 18.09 -7.89
N TRP A 242 -8.66 17.51 -8.83
CA TRP A 242 -8.96 17.61 -10.26
C TRP A 242 -10.27 16.90 -10.61
N LEU A 243 -10.51 15.72 -10.08
CA LEU A 243 -11.79 15.01 -10.25
C LEU A 243 -13.00 15.81 -9.76
N LYS A 244 -12.80 16.69 -8.77
CA LYS A 244 -13.86 17.49 -8.21
C LYS A 244 -14.05 18.84 -8.93
N GLN A 245 -12.96 19.46 -9.39
CA GLN A 245 -12.96 20.86 -9.85
C GLN A 245 -12.89 21.00 -11.38
N ILE A 246 -12.36 19.99 -12.09
CA ILE A 246 -12.15 20.04 -13.53
C ILE A 246 -13.24 19.20 -14.21
N ALA A 247 -13.92 19.80 -15.19
CA ALA A 247 -15.00 19.13 -15.91
C ALA A 247 -14.52 17.89 -16.70
N GLN A 248 -13.31 17.92 -17.24
CA GLN A 248 -12.67 16.83 -17.99
C GLN A 248 -11.27 16.55 -17.43
N PRO A 249 -11.16 15.88 -16.26
CA PRO A 249 -9.88 15.66 -15.58
C PRO A 249 -8.98 14.62 -16.25
N THR A 250 -9.50 13.79 -17.16
CA THR A 250 -8.81 12.66 -17.78
C THR A 250 -7.42 13.02 -18.31
N LYS A 251 -7.33 14.14 -19.07
CA LYS A 251 -6.05 14.62 -19.63
C LYS A 251 -5.05 14.98 -18.53
N HIS A 252 -5.50 15.68 -17.49
CA HIS A 252 -4.63 16.10 -16.37
C HIS A 252 -4.12 14.91 -15.58
N LEU A 253 -5.01 13.94 -15.28
CA LEU A 253 -4.64 12.69 -14.59
C LEU A 253 -3.64 11.88 -15.42
N PHE A 254 -3.89 11.73 -16.74
CA PHE A 254 -3.00 10.99 -17.63
C PHE A 254 -1.61 11.64 -17.73
N ILE A 255 -1.55 12.95 -17.98
CA ILE A 255 -0.28 13.67 -18.10
C ILE A 255 0.52 13.60 -16.79
N ALA A 256 -0.14 13.82 -15.64
CA ALA A 256 0.53 13.71 -14.35
C ALA A 256 1.06 12.29 -14.09
N GLY A 257 0.28 11.27 -14.45
CA GLY A 257 0.71 9.87 -14.33
C GLY A 257 1.91 9.57 -15.22
N ALA A 258 1.82 9.88 -16.50
CA ALA A 258 2.91 9.65 -17.46
C ALA A 258 4.19 10.43 -17.10
N ALA A 259 4.06 11.71 -16.70
CA ALA A 259 5.19 12.52 -16.28
C ALA A 259 5.85 11.98 -15.00
N SER A 260 5.05 11.56 -14.00
CA SER A 260 5.59 10.97 -12.75
C SER A 260 6.37 9.68 -13.02
N VAL A 261 5.86 8.79 -13.87
CA VAL A 261 6.55 7.56 -14.29
C VAL A 261 7.83 7.90 -15.05
N ALA A 262 7.77 8.84 -15.99
CA ALA A 262 8.94 9.24 -16.78
C ALA A 262 10.05 9.83 -15.90
N VAL A 263 9.70 10.71 -14.94
CA VAL A 263 10.66 11.28 -13.98
C VAL A 263 11.26 10.19 -13.10
N SER A 264 10.45 9.23 -12.64
CA SER A 264 10.94 8.10 -11.85
C SER A 264 11.98 7.27 -12.60
N PHE A 265 11.73 6.94 -13.86
CA PHE A 265 12.69 6.23 -14.69
C PHE A 265 13.95 7.07 -14.96
N ALA A 266 13.80 8.38 -15.21
CA ALA A 266 14.93 9.27 -15.37
C ALA A 266 15.81 9.31 -14.11
N MET A 267 15.22 9.29 -12.91
CA MET A 267 15.96 9.21 -11.64
C MET A 267 16.69 7.86 -11.48
N HIS A 268 16.04 6.76 -11.84
CA HIS A 268 16.61 5.42 -11.71
C HIS A 268 17.77 5.20 -12.70
N PHE A 269 17.50 5.36 -13.99
CA PHE A 269 18.49 5.14 -15.04
C PHE A 269 19.56 6.25 -15.10
N GLY A 270 19.25 7.45 -14.60
CA GLY A 270 20.19 8.54 -14.43
C GLY A 270 21.13 8.40 -13.21
N GLY A 271 21.03 7.30 -12.44
CA GLY A 271 21.91 7.05 -11.31
C GLY A 271 21.65 7.92 -10.08
N ILE A 272 20.46 8.59 -10.00
CA ILE A 272 20.13 9.52 -8.92
C ILE A 272 19.48 8.79 -7.72
N CYS A 273 18.52 7.88 -8.00
CA CYS A 273 17.76 7.19 -6.96
C CYS A 273 17.14 5.90 -7.50
N PRO A 274 17.42 4.71 -6.92
CA PRO A 274 16.86 3.46 -7.40
C PRO A 274 15.35 3.37 -7.09
N ILE A 275 14.61 2.61 -7.92
CA ILE A 275 13.19 2.30 -7.66
C ILE A 275 13.13 1.13 -6.68
N VAL A 276 13.03 1.44 -5.37
CA VAL A 276 12.95 0.44 -4.30
C VAL A 276 11.72 0.71 -3.44
N LYS A 277 10.77 -0.23 -3.49
CA LYS A 277 9.51 -0.16 -2.73
C LYS A 277 9.76 -0.21 -1.22
N HIS A 278 10.62 -1.12 -0.78
CA HIS A 278 10.86 -1.39 0.65
C HIS A 278 11.34 -0.16 1.42
N LEU A 279 12.07 0.73 0.76
CA LEU A 279 12.52 2.00 1.31
C LEU A 279 11.63 3.19 0.91
N TRP A 280 10.58 2.92 0.12
CA TRP A 280 9.73 3.95 -0.46
C TRP A 280 10.51 5.12 -1.05
N THR A 281 11.53 4.78 -1.85
CA THR A 281 12.42 5.78 -2.44
C THR A 281 11.63 6.86 -3.19
N PRO A 282 12.17 8.09 -3.34
CA PRO A 282 11.52 9.14 -4.14
C PRO A 282 11.13 8.69 -5.55
N SER A 283 12.00 7.94 -6.22
CA SER A 283 11.70 7.31 -7.52
C SER A 283 10.52 6.34 -7.42
N TRP A 284 10.46 5.50 -6.38
CA TRP A 284 9.31 4.62 -6.14
C TRP A 284 8.01 5.39 -5.88
N ALA A 285 8.05 6.45 -5.07
CA ALA A 285 6.87 7.27 -4.78
C ALA A 285 6.29 7.91 -6.06
N LEU A 286 7.17 8.39 -6.96
CA LEU A 286 6.78 8.95 -8.25
C LEU A 286 6.30 7.86 -9.22
N PHE A 287 6.98 6.70 -9.28
CA PHE A 287 6.58 5.57 -10.12
C PHE A 287 5.19 5.06 -9.74
N SER A 288 5.03 4.69 -8.49
CA SER A 288 3.79 4.08 -7.99
C SER A 288 2.62 5.07 -7.94
N GLY A 289 2.90 6.34 -7.59
CA GLY A 289 1.93 7.43 -7.69
C GLY A 289 1.51 7.70 -9.13
N GLY A 290 2.46 7.65 -10.07
CA GLY A 290 2.21 7.74 -11.50
C GLY A 290 1.34 6.60 -12.03
N CYS A 291 1.66 5.35 -11.66
CA CYS A 291 0.81 4.19 -11.96
C CYS A 291 -0.60 4.35 -11.39
N SER A 292 -0.72 4.88 -10.16
CA SER A 292 -2.02 5.13 -9.52
C SER A 292 -2.85 6.18 -10.28
N PHE A 293 -2.22 7.23 -10.80
CA PHE A 293 -2.88 8.20 -11.69
C PHE A 293 -3.38 7.53 -12.97
N LEU A 294 -2.55 6.72 -13.63
CA LEU A 294 -2.91 6.04 -14.89
C LEU A 294 -4.06 5.04 -14.69
N ILE A 295 -4.02 4.24 -13.62
CA ILE A 295 -5.11 3.33 -13.24
C ILE A 295 -6.39 4.11 -12.97
N LEU A 296 -6.30 5.20 -12.20
CA LEU A 296 -7.47 6.05 -11.91
C LEU A 296 -8.01 6.69 -13.20
N THR A 297 -7.14 7.11 -14.12
CA THR A 297 -7.54 7.66 -15.43
C THR A 297 -8.36 6.65 -16.22
N ALA A 298 -7.88 5.41 -16.32
CA ALA A 298 -8.56 4.34 -17.03
C ALA A 298 -9.92 4.00 -16.38
N LEU A 299 -9.94 3.85 -15.05
CA LEU A 299 -11.17 3.56 -14.32
C LEU A 299 -12.19 4.70 -14.40
N TYR A 300 -11.74 5.95 -14.27
CA TYR A 300 -12.62 7.12 -14.44
C TYR A 300 -13.23 7.17 -15.83
N TYR A 301 -12.42 6.94 -16.88
CA TYR A 301 -12.92 6.92 -18.24
C TYR A 301 -13.93 5.80 -18.48
N ILE A 302 -13.64 4.57 -18.05
CA ILE A 302 -14.52 3.40 -18.24
C ILE A 302 -15.80 3.54 -17.41
N VAL A 303 -15.68 3.86 -16.12
CA VAL A 303 -16.78 3.75 -15.16
C VAL A 303 -17.62 5.03 -15.09
N ASP A 304 -16.98 6.23 -15.10
CA ASP A 304 -17.70 7.49 -14.90
C ASP A 304 -17.99 8.22 -16.23
N VAL A 305 -17.11 8.12 -17.25
CA VAL A 305 -17.33 8.74 -18.56
C VAL A 305 -18.15 7.82 -19.47
N ARG A 306 -17.69 6.58 -19.70
CA ARG A 306 -18.35 5.59 -20.57
C ARG A 306 -19.53 4.88 -19.90
N GLN A 307 -19.71 5.06 -18.58
CA GLN A 307 -20.79 4.45 -17.78
C GLN A 307 -20.82 2.90 -17.86
N CYS A 308 -19.69 2.27 -18.15
CA CYS A 308 -19.57 0.80 -18.19
C CYS A 308 -19.43 0.27 -16.76
N ARG A 309 -20.59 0.04 -16.07
CA ARG A 309 -20.63 -0.25 -14.62
C ARG A 309 -21.05 -1.69 -14.28
N ARG A 310 -21.48 -2.52 -15.25
CA ARG A 310 -22.01 -3.87 -14.94
C ARG A 310 -21.03 -4.77 -14.19
N TRP A 311 -19.75 -4.70 -14.53
CA TRP A 311 -18.68 -5.49 -13.92
C TRP A 311 -18.18 -4.95 -12.57
N THR A 312 -18.51 -3.72 -12.21
CA THR A 312 -17.91 -3.02 -11.06
C THR A 312 -18.53 -3.44 -9.72
N PHE A 313 -19.67 -4.08 -9.73
CA PHE A 313 -20.45 -4.41 -8.53
C PHE A 313 -19.64 -5.14 -7.44
N PRO A 314 -18.89 -6.23 -7.74
CA PRO A 314 -18.13 -6.93 -6.71
C PRO A 314 -17.08 -6.02 -6.02
N PHE A 315 -16.44 -5.16 -6.81
CA PHE A 315 -15.42 -4.23 -6.32
C PHE A 315 -16.04 -3.07 -5.53
N VAL A 316 -17.18 -2.53 -5.95
CA VAL A 316 -17.88 -1.47 -5.22
C VAL A 316 -18.30 -1.95 -3.83
N ALA A 317 -18.81 -3.18 -3.71
CA ALA A 317 -19.19 -3.75 -2.42
C ALA A 317 -18.01 -3.78 -1.44
N VAL A 318 -16.84 -4.23 -1.89
CA VAL A 318 -15.59 -4.26 -1.11
C VAL A 318 -15.06 -2.84 -0.87
N GLY A 319 -15.02 -1.99 -1.91
CA GLY A 319 -14.48 -0.63 -1.82
C GLY A 319 -15.21 0.26 -0.83
N MET A 320 -16.51 0.00 -0.61
CA MET A 320 -17.33 0.70 0.39
C MET A 320 -17.06 0.27 1.83
N ASN A 321 -16.52 -0.94 2.02
CA ASN A 321 -16.16 -1.53 3.31
C ASN A 321 -14.68 -1.96 3.34
N SER A 322 -13.82 -1.21 2.69
CA SER A 322 -12.41 -1.55 2.51
C SER A 322 -11.66 -1.83 3.82
N LEU A 323 -11.95 -1.05 4.86
CA LEU A 323 -11.33 -1.27 6.18
C LEU A 323 -11.80 -2.59 6.82
N ALA A 324 -13.11 -2.90 6.76
CA ALA A 324 -13.63 -4.16 7.27
C ALA A 324 -13.03 -5.36 6.52
N PHE A 325 -12.95 -5.26 5.18
CA PHE A 325 -12.32 -6.29 4.36
C PHE A 325 -10.85 -6.48 4.74
N TYR A 326 -10.10 -5.40 4.88
CA TYR A 326 -8.67 -5.42 5.22
C TYR A 326 -8.44 -6.08 6.59
N LEU A 327 -9.23 -5.70 7.59
CA LEU A 327 -9.15 -6.29 8.94
C LEU A 327 -9.50 -7.77 8.93
N MET A 328 -10.61 -8.15 8.27
CA MET A 328 -11.02 -9.56 8.19
C MET A 328 -9.98 -10.41 7.45
N ARG A 329 -9.40 -9.90 6.37
CA ARG A 329 -8.35 -10.61 5.63
C ARG A 329 -7.18 -10.97 6.55
N HIS A 330 -6.70 -10.04 7.37
CA HIS A 330 -5.56 -10.29 8.26
C HIS A 330 -5.94 -11.11 9.50
N ALA A 331 -7.08 -10.80 10.12
CA ALA A 331 -7.49 -11.47 11.35
C ALA A 331 -8.02 -12.89 11.13
N LEU A 332 -8.57 -13.18 9.95
CA LEU A 332 -9.23 -14.46 9.67
C LEU A 332 -8.44 -15.37 8.72
N GLU A 333 -7.22 -14.98 8.30
CA GLU A 333 -6.37 -15.75 7.39
C GLU A 333 -6.21 -17.20 7.86
N TYR A 334 -5.57 -17.41 8.98
CA TYR A 334 -5.36 -18.74 9.56
C TYR A 334 -6.65 -19.40 10.13
N PRO A 335 -7.48 -18.67 10.91
CA PRO A 335 -8.72 -19.24 11.44
C PRO A 335 -9.69 -19.77 10.36
N LEU A 336 -9.81 -19.10 9.21
CA LEU A 336 -10.65 -19.57 8.11
C LEU A 336 -10.04 -20.79 7.40
N ALA A 337 -8.73 -20.79 7.17
CA ALA A 337 -8.05 -21.93 6.56
C ALA A 337 -8.21 -23.18 7.43
N ASP A 338 -8.00 -23.07 8.73
CA ASP A 338 -8.16 -24.18 9.68
C ASP A 338 -9.62 -24.65 9.77
N PHE A 339 -10.57 -23.72 9.81
CA PHE A 339 -11.99 -24.03 9.76
C PHE A 339 -12.36 -24.84 8.51
N LEU A 340 -11.92 -24.37 7.35
CA LEU A 340 -12.19 -25.05 6.07
C LEU A 340 -11.58 -26.43 6.02
N LYS A 341 -10.31 -26.58 6.40
CA LYS A 341 -9.63 -27.90 6.44
C LYS A 341 -10.32 -28.87 7.39
N ARG A 342 -10.76 -28.39 8.55
CA ARG A 342 -11.43 -29.21 9.58
C ARG A 342 -12.80 -29.73 9.12
N HIS A 343 -13.61 -28.88 8.44
CA HIS A 343 -14.99 -29.23 8.13
C HIS A 343 -15.16 -29.90 6.77
N PHE A 344 -14.32 -29.61 5.79
CA PHE A 344 -14.41 -30.18 4.44
C PHE A 344 -13.35 -31.28 4.19
N GLY A 345 -12.34 -31.36 5.05
CA GLY A 345 -11.20 -32.26 4.86
C GLY A 345 -10.22 -31.77 3.80
N ILE A 346 -8.95 -32.13 3.96
CA ILE A 346 -7.87 -31.68 3.06
C ILE A 346 -8.06 -32.21 1.63
N GLY A 347 -8.64 -33.43 1.48
CA GLY A 347 -8.89 -34.05 0.18
C GLY A 347 -9.82 -33.22 -0.71
N PHE A 348 -10.77 -32.48 -0.14
CA PHE A 348 -11.62 -31.57 -0.90
C PHE A 348 -10.82 -30.45 -1.61
N PHE A 349 -9.79 -29.95 -0.97
CA PHE A 349 -8.97 -28.88 -1.52
C PHE A 349 -7.87 -29.35 -2.47
N ARG A 350 -7.71 -30.68 -2.63
CA ARG A 350 -6.80 -31.33 -3.57
C ARG A 350 -7.44 -31.86 -4.83
N ILE A 351 -8.70 -31.54 -5.06
CA ILE A 351 -9.46 -31.99 -6.25
C ILE A 351 -8.84 -31.57 -7.59
N LEU A 352 -8.07 -30.46 -7.59
CA LEU A 352 -7.32 -29.96 -8.76
C LEU A 352 -5.85 -30.43 -8.75
N GLY A 353 -5.44 -31.26 -7.79
CA GLY A 353 -4.08 -31.67 -7.52
C GLY A 353 -3.47 -30.96 -6.31
N ASP A 354 -2.48 -31.61 -5.68
CA ASP A 354 -1.84 -31.10 -4.45
C ASP A 354 -1.30 -29.69 -4.56
N PRO A 355 -0.67 -29.23 -5.67
CA PRO A 355 -0.18 -27.85 -5.79
C PRO A 355 -1.25 -26.78 -5.64
N PHE A 356 -2.52 -27.10 -5.91
CA PHE A 356 -3.63 -26.14 -5.86
C PHE A 356 -4.34 -26.08 -4.50
N GLU A 357 -3.93 -26.89 -3.53
CA GLU A 357 -4.53 -26.90 -2.19
C GLU A 357 -4.56 -25.50 -1.56
N PRO A 358 -3.44 -24.74 -1.46
CA PRO A 358 -3.46 -23.42 -0.85
C PRO A 358 -4.35 -22.44 -1.63
N ALA A 359 -4.32 -22.51 -2.96
CA ALA A 359 -5.15 -21.65 -3.80
C ALA A 359 -6.66 -21.87 -3.61
N LEU A 360 -7.11 -23.11 -3.47
CA LEU A 360 -8.52 -23.43 -3.24
C LEU A 360 -8.97 -23.03 -1.84
N ILE A 361 -8.15 -23.28 -0.81
CA ILE A 361 -8.45 -22.80 0.56
C ILE A 361 -8.55 -21.30 0.59
N GLY A 362 -7.57 -20.62 -0.02
CA GLY A 362 -7.55 -19.16 -0.10
C GLY A 362 -8.73 -18.58 -0.89
N ALA A 363 -9.12 -19.21 -2.00
CA ALA A 363 -10.29 -18.82 -2.78
C ALA A 363 -11.59 -18.93 -1.98
N CYS A 364 -11.76 -20.02 -1.23
CA CYS A 364 -12.91 -20.22 -0.34
C CYS A 364 -12.91 -19.19 0.80
N SER A 365 -11.76 -18.92 1.41
CA SER A 365 -11.60 -17.91 2.46
C SER A 365 -11.93 -16.50 1.92
N LEU A 366 -11.42 -16.15 0.75
CA LEU A 366 -11.71 -14.89 0.07
C LEU A 366 -13.21 -14.74 -0.24
N LEU A 367 -13.85 -15.82 -0.72
CA LEU A 367 -15.27 -15.84 -1.00
C LEU A 367 -16.09 -15.60 0.27
N ILE A 368 -15.74 -16.25 1.39
CA ILE A 368 -16.42 -16.04 2.68
C ILE A 368 -16.30 -14.59 3.12
N ILE A 369 -15.09 -14.02 3.13
CA ILE A 369 -14.87 -12.62 3.49
C ILE A 369 -15.67 -11.70 2.56
N TRP A 370 -15.67 -11.97 1.25
CA TRP A 370 -16.41 -11.19 0.27
C TRP A 370 -17.92 -11.26 0.54
N LEU A 371 -18.48 -12.44 0.85
CA LEU A 371 -19.90 -12.62 1.18
C LEU A 371 -20.30 -11.83 2.43
N VAL A 372 -19.44 -11.81 3.46
CA VAL A 372 -19.68 -10.99 4.66
C VAL A 372 -19.70 -9.50 4.32
N VAL A 373 -18.73 -9.02 3.55
CA VAL A 373 -18.69 -7.61 3.11
C VAL A 373 -19.86 -7.27 2.19
N PHE A 374 -20.27 -8.20 1.33
CA PHE A 374 -21.45 -8.04 0.50
C PHE A 374 -22.73 -7.96 1.32
N TRP A 375 -22.88 -8.82 2.35
CA TRP A 375 -23.97 -8.73 3.30
C TRP A 375 -24.00 -7.36 4.02
N MET A 376 -22.85 -6.90 4.52
CA MET A 376 -22.71 -5.56 5.11
C MET A 376 -23.14 -4.47 4.13
N TYR A 377 -22.70 -4.56 2.87
CA TYR A 377 -23.09 -3.64 1.80
C TYR A 377 -24.61 -3.61 1.58
N ARG A 378 -25.25 -4.78 1.51
CA ARG A 378 -26.71 -4.92 1.35
C ARG A 378 -27.48 -4.33 2.54
N ARG A 379 -26.94 -4.50 3.75
CA ARG A 379 -27.52 -3.96 4.99
C ARG A 379 -27.17 -2.50 5.26
N LYS A 380 -26.38 -1.86 4.36
CA LYS A 380 -25.89 -0.49 4.52
C LYS A 380 -25.05 -0.29 5.80
N ILE A 381 -24.37 -1.33 6.26
CA ILE A 381 -23.42 -1.31 7.36
C ILE A 381 -22.06 -0.93 6.77
N PHE A 382 -21.52 0.22 7.16
CA PHE A 382 -20.24 0.71 6.65
C PHE A 382 -19.31 1.03 7.82
N LEU A 383 -18.19 0.30 7.91
CA LEU A 383 -17.14 0.60 8.86
C LEU A 383 -16.33 1.78 8.33
N ARG A 384 -16.48 2.94 8.97
CA ARG A 384 -15.82 4.21 8.60
C ARG A 384 -15.07 4.78 9.81
N LEU A 385 -13.84 5.22 9.55
CA LEU A 385 -13.07 6.04 10.48
C LEU A 385 -13.23 7.53 10.18
#